data_9f0b3eaf2cd180a342dacf0a04e4337f
#
_entry.id   9f0b3eaf2cd180a342dacf0a04e4337f
#
_cell.length_a   1.000
_cell.length_b   1.000
_cell.length_c   1.000
_cell.angle_alpha   90.00
_cell.angle_beta   90.00
_cell.angle_gamma   90.00
#
_symmetry.space_group_name_H-M   'P 1'
#
loop_
_entity.id
_entity.type
_entity.pdbx_description
1 polymer ?
#
loop_
_entity_poly.entity_id
_entity_poly.type
_entity_poly.pdbx_seq_one_letter_code
_entity_poly.pdbx_strand_id
1 'polypeptide(L)'
;MRVERFDFNEIVDQAHFLRQFCDRFALKAQFICDLDGLWDVIVSQGLPMPLKIEFVNLGQGQKRRYGALILLFDEAEEELEGQLQFNVV
;
A
#
# COMPACT_ATOMS: atom_id res chain seq x y z
N MET A 1 -1.89 -3.34 16.97
CA MET A 1 -1.63 -3.36 15.51
C MET A 1 -2.31 -2.18 14.85
N ARG A 2 -1.58 -1.42 14.04
CA ARG A 2 -2.16 -0.32 13.28
C ARG A 2 -2.84 -0.85 12.02
N VAL A 3 -4.05 -0.37 11.73
CA VAL A 3 -4.81 -0.76 10.54
C VAL A 3 -5.05 0.49 9.70
N GLU A 4 -4.68 0.43 8.42
CA GLU A 4 -4.93 1.51 7.46
C GLU A 4 -5.74 0.96 6.30
N ARG A 5 -6.86 1.62 6.03
CA ARG A 5 -7.74 1.25 4.91
C ARG A 5 -7.66 2.28 3.81
N PHE A 6 -7.61 1.79 2.59
CA PHE A 6 -7.60 2.61 1.39
C PHE A 6 -8.84 2.30 0.57
N ASP A 7 -9.69 3.30 0.39
CA ASP A 7 -10.96 3.15 -0.31
C ASP A 7 -10.78 3.49 -1.79
N PHE A 8 -10.88 2.46 -2.64
CA PHE A 8 -10.66 2.63 -4.08
C PHE A 8 -11.85 3.25 -4.82
N ASN A 9 -12.96 3.51 -4.14
CA ASN A 9 -13.97 4.42 -4.68
C ASN A 9 -13.49 5.87 -4.71
N GLU A 10 -12.56 6.23 -3.83
CA GLU A 10 -12.02 7.59 -3.74
C GLU A 10 -10.68 7.74 -4.43
N ILE A 11 -9.99 6.64 -4.73
CA ILE A 11 -8.67 6.65 -5.36
C ILE A 11 -8.86 6.56 -6.87
N VAL A 12 -8.38 7.58 -7.58
CA VAL A 12 -8.59 7.69 -9.03
C VAL A 12 -7.49 7.03 -9.86
N ASP A 13 -6.26 6.97 -9.33
CA ASP A 13 -5.13 6.35 -10.00
C ASP A 13 -4.03 5.99 -8.99
N GLN A 14 -2.94 5.39 -9.50
CA GLN A 14 -1.82 4.97 -8.66
C GLN A 14 -1.14 6.16 -7.98
N ALA A 15 -0.97 7.28 -8.69
CA ALA A 15 -0.35 8.47 -8.11
C ALA A 15 -1.16 9.00 -6.95
N HIS A 16 -2.48 8.97 -7.05
CA HIS A 16 -3.37 9.38 -5.96
C HIS A 16 -3.20 8.45 -4.76
N PHE A 17 -3.12 7.14 -5.00
CA PHE A 17 -2.88 6.16 -3.94
C PHE A 17 -1.56 6.45 -3.22
N LEU A 18 -0.48 6.70 -3.97
CA LEU A 18 0.82 6.96 -3.38
C LEU A 18 0.81 8.22 -2.52
N ARG A 19 0.10 9.26 -2.93
CA ARG A 19 -0.05 10.48 -2.13
C ARG A 19 -0.80 10.22 -0.84
N GLN A 20 -1.91 9.46 -0.90
CA GLN A 20 -2.66 9.09 0.31
C GLN A 20 -1.80 8.25 1.25
N PHE A 21 -1.03 7.34 0.70
CA PHE A 21 -0.13 6.51 1.49
C PHE A 21 0.90 7.36 2.24
N CYS A 22 1.52 8.31 1.55
CA CYS A 22 2.46 9.23 2.18
C CYS A 22 1.80 10.06 3.29
N ASP A 23 0.59 10.54 3.04
CA ASP A 23 -0.14 11.33 4.04
C ASP A 23 -0.48 10.51 5.28
N ARG A 24 -0.90 9.25 5.07
CA ARG A 24 -1.27 8.36 6.18
C ARG A 24 -0.12 8.08 7.13
N PHE A 25 1.09 7.99 6.59
CA PHE A 25 2.28 7.64 7.37
C PHE A 25 3.22 8.81 7.58
N ALA A 26 2.79 10.03 7.28
CA ALA A 26 3.59 11.25 7.43
C ALA A 26 4.93 11.17 6.69
N LEU A 27 4.94 10.55 5.51
CA LEU A 27 6.13 10.41 4.68
C LEU A 27 6.23 11.60 3.72
N LYS A 28 7.45 11.92 3.31
CA LYS A 28 7.65 12.93 2.27
C LYS A 28 7.31 12.32 0.92
N ALA A 29 6.35 12.92 0.18
CA ALA A 29 5.87 12.38 -1.09
C ALA A 29 6.98 12.25 -2.13
N GLN A 30 8.05 13.04 -2.02
CA GLN A 30 9.17 12.99 -2.95
C GLN A 30 9.94 11.67 -2.91
N PHE A 31 9.77 10.86 -1.86
CA PHE A 31 10.45 9.58 -1.73
C PHE A 31 9.67 8.42 -2.34
N ILE A 32 8.38 8.62 -2.64
CA ILE A 32 7.54 7.57 -3.21
C ILE A 32 6.89 8.12 -4.47
N CYS A 33 7.59 7.96 -5.61
CA CYS A 33 7.10 8.40 -6.91
C CYS A 33 6.56 7.24 -7.75
N ASP A 34 6.92 6.00 -7.36
CA ASP A 34 6.58 4.81 -8.11
C ASP A 34 6.54 3.59 -7.17
N LEU A 35 6.28 2.42 -7.73
CA LEU A 35 6.19 1.19 -6.95
C LEU A 35 7.55 0.76 -6.37
N ASP A 36 8.65 1.04 -7.06
CA ASP A 36 9.98 0.73 -6.54
C ASP A 36 10.28 1.54 -5.29
N GLY A 37 9.96 2.83 -5.30
CA GLY A 37 10.10 3.67 -4.12
C GLY A 37 9.21 3.22 -2.97
N LEU A 38 7.98 2.81 -3.28
CA LEU A 38 7.07 2.28 -2.28
C LEU A 38 7.64 1.00 -1.64
N TRP A 39 8.15 0.07 -2.45
CA TRP A 39 8.76 -1.15 -1.96
C TRP A 39 9.93 -0.85 -1.02
N ASP A 40 10.82 0.06 -1.41
CA ASP A 40 11.98 0.43 -0.59
C ASP A 40 11.56 0.96 0.78
N VAL A 41 10.52 1.80 0.84
CA VAL A 41 10.03 2.33 2.11
C VAL A 41 9.45 1.22 2.98
N ILE A 42 8.70 0.30 2.38
CA ILE A 42 8.08 -0.79 3.14
C ILE A 42 9.13 -1.71 3.73
N VAL A 43 10.08 -2.18 2.92
CA VAL A 43 11.06 -3.17 3.38
C VAL A 43 12.18 -2.59 4.23
N SER A 44 12.42 -1.30 4.15
CA SER A 44 13.42 -0.63 5.00
C SER A 44 12.88 -0.31 6.40
N GLN A 45 11.67 -0.78 6.72
CA GLN A 45 11.01 -0.54 8.00
C GLN A 45 10.72 0.95 8.27
N GLY A 46 10.46 1.69 7.19
CA GLY A 46 10.04 3.10 7.30
C GLY A 46 8.63 3.28 7.82
N LEU A 47 7.89 2.18 8.03
CA LEU A 47 6.52 2.19 8.50
C LEU A 47 6.41 1.61 9.92
N PRO A 48 5.39 2.03 10.68
CA PRO A 48 5.16 1.49 12.03
C PRO A 48 4.66 0.04 11.94
N MET A 49 5.48 -0.89 12.38
CA MET A 49 5.12 -2.31 12.40
C MET A 49 4.77 -2.74 13.84
N PRO A 50 3.87 -3.68 14.03
CA PRO A 50 3.09 -4.41 13.02
C PRO A 50 2.00 -3.54 12.40
N LEU A 51 1.72 -3.78 11.11
CA LEU A 51 0.82 -2.94 10.32
C LEU A 51 -0.09 -3.82 9.47
N LYS A 52 -1.37 -3.46 9.39
CA LYS A 52 -2.31 -4.09 8.49
C LYS A 52 -2.79 -3.09 7.46
N ILE A 53 -2.68 -3.45 6.19
CA ILE A 53 -3.16 -2.65 5.06
C ILE A 53 -4.36 -3.35 4.46
N GLU A 54 -5.47 -2.62 4.29
CA GLU A 54 -6.67 -3.15 3.66
C GLU A 54 -7.05 -2.28 2.46
N PHE A 55 -7.28 -2.91 1.32
CA PHE A 55 -7.84 -2.26 0.15
C PHE A 55 -9.33 -2.60 0.10
N VAL A 56 -10.17 -1.57 0.14
CA VAL A 56 -11.62 -1.76 0.14
C VAL A 56 -12.24 -1.19 -1.13
N ASN A 57 -13.37 -1.75 -1.52
CA ASN A 57 -14.15 -1.31 -2.67
C ASN A 57 -13.41 -1.45 -4.01
N LEU A 58 -12.56 -2.46 -4.14
CA LEU A 58 -11.93 -2.79 -5.41
C LEU A 58 -12.86 -3.65 -6.26
N GLY A 59 -13.36 -3.11 -7.35
CA GLY A 59 -14.08 -3.88 -8.36
C GLY A 59 -13.12 -4.71 -9.21
N GLN A 60 -13.67 -5.62 -10.04
CA GLN A 60 -12.82 -6.49 -10.87
C GLN A 60 -11.93 -5.71 -11.84
N GLY A 61 -12.45 -4.66 -12.44
CA GLY A 61 -11.67 -3.83 -13.34
C GLY A 61 -10.53 -3.11 -12.61
N GLN A 62 -10.79 -2.67 -11.38
CA GLN A 62 -9.78 -2.04 -10.56
C GLN A 62 -8.72 -3.03 -10.07
N LYS A 63 -9.10 -4.26 -9.79
CA LYS A 63 -8.14 -5.31 -9.42
C LYS A 63 -7.14 -5.56 -10.54
N ARG A 64 -7.57 -5.51 -11.80
CA ARG A 64 -6.66 -5.62 -12.94
C ARG A 64 -5.76 -4.40 -13.06
N ARG A 65 -6.34 -3.22 -12.91
CA ARG A 65 -5.61 -1.95 -13.03
C ARG A 65 -4.52 -1.83 -11.96
N TYR A 66 -4.82 -2.27 -10.75
CA TYR A 66 -3.90 -2.15 -9.61
C TYR A 66 -3.21 -3.49 -9.30
N GLY A 67 -3.14 -4.41 -10.26
CA GLY A 67 -2.53 -5.72 -10.05
C GLY A 67 -1.10 -5.67 -9.55
N ALA A 68 -0.28 -4.77 -10.10
CA ALA A 68 1.10 -4.63 -9.66
C ALA A 68 1.20 -4.11 -8.23
N LEU A 69 0.30 -3.21 -7.85
CA LEU A 69 0.23 -2.69 -6.49
C LEU A 69 -0.19 -3.78 -5.50
N ILE A 70 -1.19 -4.58 -5.86
CA ILE A 70 -1.65 -5.69 -5.04
C ILE A 70 -0.52 -6.71 -4.85
N LEU A 71 0.16 -7.07 -5.93
CA LEU A 71 1.27 -8.02 -5.88
C LEU A 71 2.39 -7.50 -4.98
N LEU A 72 2.69 -6.22 -5.06
CA LEU A 72 3.71 -5.60 -4.23
C LEU A 72 3.42 -5.80 -2.73
N PHE A 73 2.19 -5.56 -2.31
CA PHE A 73 1.82 -5.75 -0.90
C PHE A 73 1.78 -7.21 -0.49
N ASP A 74 1.37 -8.11 -1.39
CA ASP A 74 1.43 -9.55 -1.13
C ASP A 74 2.88 -10.01 -0.90
N GLU A 75 3.79 -9.55 -1.74
CA GLU A 75 5.21 -9.88 -1.59
C GLU A 75 5.81 -9.25 -0.34
N ALA A 76 5.40 -8.03 -0.01
CA ALA A 76 5.85 -7.36 1.20
C ALA A 76 5.42 -8.12 2.46
N GLU A 77 4.22 -8.68 2.46
CA GLU A 77 3.75 -9.48 3.58
C GLU A 77 4.68 -10.68 3.82
N GLU A 78 5.10 -11.37 2.76
CA GLU A 78 6.06 -12.46 2.87
C GLU A 78 7.43 -11.99 3.31
N GLU A 79 7.93 -10.91 2.71
CA GLU A 79 9.27 -10.38 2.99
C GLU A 79 9.41 -9.95 4.45
N LEU A 80 8.34 -9.39 5.02
CA LEU A 80 8.35 -8.92 6.39
C LEU A 80 7.83 -9.96 7.40
N GLU A 81 7.67 -11.19 6.95
CA GLU A 81 7.31 -12.34 7.79
C GLU A 81 6.07 -12.09 8.66
N GLY A 82 5.06 -11.44 8.07
CA GLY A 82 3.79 -11.17 8.73
C GLY A 82 3.77 -9.92 9.62
N GLN A 83 4.87 -9.18 9.72
CA GLN A 83 4.86 -7.87 10.38
C GLN A 83 3.95 -6.89 9.63
N LEU A 84 3.88 -7.01 8.31
CA LEU A 84 2.88 -6.33 7.50
C LEU A 84 1.87 -7.36 7.04
N GLN A 85 0.59 -7.10 7.29
CA GLN A 85 -0.52 -7.93 6.81
C GLN A 85 -1.28 -7.15 5.74
N PHE A 86 -1.71 -7.85 4.71
CA PHE A 86 -2.40 -7.22 3.58
C PHE A 86 -3.63 -8.00 3.18
N ASN A 87 -4.76 -7.29 3.02
CA ASN A 87 -6.01 -7.87 2.55
C ASN A 87 -6.67 -6.97 1.51
N VAL A 88 -7.31 -7.62 0.54
CA VAL A 88 -8.29 -6.97 -0.33
C VAL A 88 -9.67 -7.39 0.15
N VAL A 89 -10.44 -6.43 0.61
CA VAL A 89 -11.72 -6.68 1.27
C VAL A 89 -12.88 -6.41 0.33
#